data_5db08225302c97e1e3059687256d89be
#
_entry.id   5db08225302c97e1e3059687256d89be
#
_cell.length_a   1.000
_cell.length_b   1.000
_cell.length_c   1.000
_cell.angle_alpha   90.00
_cell.angle_beta   90.00
_cell.angle_gamma   90.00
#
_symmetry.space_group_name_H-M   'P 1'
#
loop_
_entity.id
_entity.type
_entity.pdbx_description
1 polymer ?
#
loop_
_entity_poly.entity_id
_entity_poly.type
_entity_poly.pdbx_seq_one_letter_code
_entity_poly.pdbx_strand_id
1 'polypeptide(L)'
;GQSTCVKEYIKSSPVFEGVIVAEPTQNMAVTCHRGIVTGTQEFFGHAGHSSDQRAMADNAIHKLTHWSQKALKVAQSHDNSSFGELNGIAFNLGIVEGGIKPNIIADHAKVKFGMRPLPGQSFDELLKIFNTETIEGNSKFIPGFIAPALPASGSIQDLELLADELNINLSAPVNFWTEASLFSEAGYRSIVY
;
A
#
# COMPACT_ATOMS: atom_id res chain seq x y z
N GLY A 1 5.44 -7.32 12.91
CA GLY A 1 6.72 -7.00 12.36
C GLY A 1 6.62 -6.34 11.00
N GLN A 2 7.57 -5.49 10.69
CA GLN A 2 7.68 -4.83 9.37
C GLN A 2 8.74 -5.54 8.51
N SER A 3 8.87 -6.87 8.67
CA SER A 3 9.89 -7.71 7.99
C SER A 3 11.32 -7.20 8.19
N THR A 4 11.61 -6.64 9.36
CA THR A 4 12.90 -6.03 9.67
C THR A 4 14.03 -7.05 9.58
N CYS A 5 13.80 -8.29 10.05
CA CYS A 5 14.78 -9.36 9.99
C CYS A 5 15.16 -9.73 8.54
N VAL A 6 14.18 -9.79 7.62
CA VAL A 6 14.44 -10.06 6.21
C VAL A 6 15.24 -8.90 5.58
N LYS A 7 14.85 -7.66 5.85
CA LYS A 7 15.57 -6.48 5.35
C LYS A 7 17.04 -6.43 5.85
N GLU A 8 17.27 -6.76 7.14
CA GLU A 8 18.65 -6.83 7.67
C GLU A 8 19.43 -8.00 7.09
N TYR A 9 18.77 -9.15 6.89
CA TYR A 9 19.42 -10.31 6.28
C TYR A 9 19.86 -10.03 4.83
N ILE A 10 19.01 -9.41 4.03
CA ILE A 10 19.33 -9.02 2.66
C ILE A 10 20.56 -8.10 2.59
N LYS A 11 20.75 -7.20 3.57
CA LYS A 11 21.93 -6.31 3.63
C LYS A 11 23.25 -7.06 3.76
N SER A 12 23.23 -8.30 4.26
CA SER A 12 24.44 -9.14 4.31
C SER A 12 24.85 -9.68 2.94
N SER A 13 24.09 -9.36 1.88
CA SER A 13 24.31 -9.79 0.50
C SER A 13 24.51 -11.29 0.36
N PRO A 14 23.58 -12.12 0.86
CA PRO A 14 23.68 -13.57 0.73
C PRO A 14 23.66 -13.98 -0.75
N VAL A 15 24.35 -15.06 -1.08
CA VAL A 15 24.42 -15.57 -2.46
C VAL A 15 23.49 -16.78 -2.56
N PHE A 16 22.44 -16.66 -3.42
CA PHE A 16 21.49 -17.72 -3.70
C PHE A 16 21.19 -17.78 -5.21
N GLU A 17 20.86 -18.96 -5.69
CA GLU A 17 20.33 -19.14 -7.05
C GLU A 17 18.84 -18.75 -7.13
N GLY A 18 18.12 -18.89 -6.02
CA GLY A 18 16.74 -18.51 -5.86
C GLY A 18 16.30 -18.52 -4.40
N VAL A 19 15.15 -17.94 -4.12
CA VAL A 19 14.54 -17.84 -2.79
C VAL A 19 13.10 -18.37 -2.84
N ILE A 20 12.76 -19.21 -1.88
CA ILE A 20 11.39 -19.68 -1.66
C ILE A 20 10.89 -19.10 -0.33
N VAL A 21 9.77 -18.39 -0.38
CA VAL A 21 9.07 -17.89 0.81
C VAL A 21 7.88 -18.79 1.07
N ALA A 22 7.87 -19.44 2.25
CA ALA A 22 6.84 -20.42 2.60
C ALA A 22 5.53 -19.74 3.03
N GLU A 23 4.48 -20.00 2.29
CA GLU A 23 3.09 -19.59 2.57
C GLU A 23 2.12 -20.70 2.11
N PRO A 24 0.90 -20.76 2.61
CA PRO A 24 -0.05 -21.82 2.23
C PRO A 24 -0.61 -21.60 0.82
N THR A 25 0.14 -22.01 -0.20
CA THR A 25 -0.16 -21.83 -1.64
C THR A 25 -0.72 -23.09 -2.32
N GLN A 26 -1.18 -24.08 -1.56
CA GLN A 26 -1.67 -25.37 -2.08
C GLN A 26 -0.63 -26.13 -2.91
N ASN A 27 0.65 -26.04 -2.54
CA ASN A 27 1.78 -26.66 -3.25
C ASN A 27 1.92 -26.16 -4.71
N MET A 28 1.69 -24.86 -4.92
CA MET A 28 1.86 -24.20 -6.21
C MET A 28 2.72 -22.96 -6.05
N ALA A 29 3.57 -22.67 -7.03
CA ALA A 29 4.42 -21.48 -7.02
C ALA A 29 3.63 -20.23 -7.39
N VAL A 30 3.63 -19.23 -6.50
CA VAL A 30 3.12 -17.89 -6.78
C VAL A 30 4.29 -17.02 -7.20
N THR A 31 4.25 -16.52 -8.42
CA THR A 31 5.27 -15.64 -9.04
C THR A 31 4.81 -14.18 -9.10
N CYS A 32 3.57 -13.91 -8.70
CA CYS A 32 2.99 -12.58 -8.78
C CYS A 32 2.05 -12.28 -7.61
N HIS A 33 2.30 -11.15 -6.92
CA HIS A 33 1.39 -10.64 -5.90
C HIS A 33 1.43 -9.11 -5.80
N ARG A 34 0.42 -8.53 -5.15
CA ARG A 34 0.34 -7.08 -4.94
C ARG A 34 1.37 -6.59 -3.92
N GLY A 35 1.75 -5.32 -4.05
CA GLY A 35 2.47 -4.58 -3.02
C GLY A 35 1.59 -4.24 -1.82
N ILE A 36 2.19 -3.59 -0.84
CA ILE A 36 1.48 -3.07 0.33
C ILE A 36 1.95 -1.67 0.67
N VAL A 37 1.01 -0.77 0.86
CA VAL A 37 1.22 0.56 1.44
C VAL A 37 0.19 0.76 2.53
N THR A 38 0.64 1.12 3.72
CA THR A 38 -0.24 1.58 4.80
C THR A 38 0.19 2.97 5.25
N GLY A 39 -0.76 3.76 5.72
CA GLY A 39 -0.45 5.10 6.21
C GLY A 39 -1.58 5.68 7.05
N THR A 40 -1.23 6.77 7.72
CA THR A 40 -2.18 7.61 8.44
C THR A 40 -2.12 9.01 7.85
N GLN A 41 -3.27 9.54 7.48
CA GLN A 41 -3.42 10.94 7.11
C GLN A 41 -4.12 11.67 8.24
N GLU A 42 -3.46 12.68 8.81
CA GLU A 42 -3.99 13.55 9.85
C GLU A 42 -4.40 14.89 9.26
N PHE A 43 -5.44 15.48 9.83
CA PHE A 43 -6.00 16.76 9.44
C PHE A 43 -6.18 17.63 10.68
N PHE A 44 -5.87 18.92 10.52
CA PHE A 44 -5.94 19.90 11.59
C PHE A 44 -6.94 21.01 11.24
N GLY A 45 -7.66 21.47 12.24
CA GLY A 45 -8.61 22.56 12.20
C GLY A 45 -8.52 23.40 13.47
N HIS A 46 -9.50 24.24 13.72
CA HIS A 46 -9.61 25.02 14.95
C HIS A 46 -10.93 24.75 15.65
N ALA A 47 -10.86 24.33 16.92
CA ALA A 47 -12.04 24.11 17.74
C ALA A 47 -12.86 25.39 17.88
N GLY A 48 -14.19 25.21 17.94
CA GLY A 48 -15.14 26.30 18.09
C GLY A 48 -16.57 25.76 18.14
N HIS A 49 -17.51 26.65 18.36
CA HIS A 49 -18.92 26.28 18.31
C HIS A 49 -19.39 26.07 16.86
N SER A 50 -20.25 25.08 16.61
CA SER A 50 -20.71 24.73 15.26
C SER A 50 -21.49 25.83 14.53
N SER A 51 -21.96 26.86 15.24
CA SER A 51 -22.60 28.05 14.66
C SER A 51 -21.58 29.09 14.13
N ASP A 52 -20.29 28.89 14.37
CA ASP A 52 -19.23 29.74 13.82
C ASP A 52 -19.11 29.50 12.32
N GLN A 53 -18.92 30.58 11.55
CA GLN A 53 -18.75 30.49 10.08
C GLN A 53 -17.55 29.63 9.66
N ARG A 54 -16.55 29.47 10.53
CA ARG A 54 -15.40 28.58 10.31
C ARG A 54 -15.77 27.10 10.26
N ALA A 55 -16.99 26.71 10.74
CA ALA A 55 -17.41 25.30 10.77
C ALA A 55 -17.31 24.61 9.41
N MET A 56 -17.52 25.33 8.30
CA MET A 56 -17.42 24.77 6.96
C MET A 56 -15.98 24.75 6.44
N ALA A 57 -15.18 25.75 6.77
CA ALA A 57 -13.86 25.97 6.17
C ALA A 57 -12.71 25.32 6.96
N ASP A 58 -12.80 25.28 8.30
CA ASP A 58 -11.69 24.91 9.17
C ASP A 58 -11.97 23.72 10.10
N ASN A 59 -12.86 22.85 9.70
CA ASN A 59 -13.20 21.62 10.39
C ASN A 59 -12.35 20.44 9.88
N ALA A 60 -11.57 19.82 10.77
CA ALA A 60 -10.69 18.71 10.45
C ALA A 60 -11.43 17.50 9.84
N ILE A 61 -12.67 17.21 10.31
CA ILE A 61 -13.49 16.11 9.75
C ILE A 61 -13.91 16.44 8.32
N HIS A 62 -14.27 17.68 8.01
CA HIS A 62 -14.60 18.07 6.64
C HIS A 62 -13.39 17.92 5.70
N LYS A 63 -12.19 18.34 6.15
CA LYS A 63 -10.93 18.14 5.42
C LYS A 63 -10.67 16.66 5.15
N LEU A 64 -10.82 15.81 6.17
CA LEU A 64 -10.70 14.36 6.06
C LEU A 64 -11.69 13.79 5.03
N THR A 65 -12.96 14.21 5.09
CA THR A 65 -14.02 13.74 4.18
C THR A 65 -13.70 14.10 2.73
N HIS A 66 -13.26 15.32 2.47
CA HIS A 66 -12.86 15.75 1.13
C HIS A 66 -11.65 14.96 0.61
N TRP A 67 -10.62 14.80 1.44
CA TRP A 67 -9.46 13.98 1.07
C TRP A 67 -9.86 12.53 0.78
N SER A 68 -10.67 11.93 1.65
CA SER A 68 -11.13 10.54 1.47
C SER A 68 -11.88 10.34 0.17
N GLN A 69 -12.77 11.27 -0.19
CA GLN A 69 -13.50 11.22 -1.46
C GLN A 69 -12.54 11.29 -2.66
N LYS A 70 -11.53 12.15 -2.61
CA LYS A 70 -10.52 12.26 -3.66
C LYS A 70 -9.65 11.01 -3.75
N ALA A 71 -9.21 10.48 -2.61
CA ALA A 71 -8.42 9.25 -2.55
C ALA A 71 -9.16 8.06 -3.17
N LEU A 72 -10.45 7.91 -2.88
CA LEU A 72 -11.30 6.89 -3.52
C LEU A 72 -11.41 7.09 -5.03
N LYS A 73 -11.57 8.33 -5.51
CA LYS A 73 -11.61 8.62 -6.96
C LYS A 73 -10.27 8.31 -7.65
N VAL A 74 -9.15 8.61 -6.99
CA VAL A 74 -7.82 8.23 -7.51
C VAL A 74 -7.70 6.72 -7.62
N ALA A 75 -8.08 5.96 -6.58
CA ALA A 75 -8.06 4.50 -6.65
C ALA A 75 -8.93 3.99 -7.82
N GLN A 76 -10.14 4.50 -7.98
CA GLN A 76 -11.05 4.15 -9.08
C GLN A 76 -10.48 4.49 -10.46
N SER A 77 -9.70 5.57 -10.61
CA SER A 77 -9.07 5.91 -11.89
C SER A 77 -8.05 4.87 -12.38
N HIS A 78 -7.60 3.98 -11.48
CA HIS A 78 -6.72 2.87 -11.78
C HIS A 78 -7.44 1.52 -12.01
N ASP A 79 -8.78 1.48 -12.03
CA ASP A 79 -9.55 0.24 -12.22
C ASP A 79 -9.20 -0.49 -13.53
N ASN A 80 -8.80 0.24 -14.57
CA ASN A 80 -8.37 -0.32 -15.85
C ASN A 80 -6.89 -0.69 -15.91
N SER A 81 -6.12 -0.41 -14.86
CA SER A 81 -4.73 -0.86 -14.79
C SER A 81 -4.70 -2.35 -14.50
N SER A 82 -3.81 -3.10 -15.15
CA SER A 82 -3.67 -4.54 -14.93
C SER A 82 -2.22 -4.99 -14.96
N PHE A 83 -1.94 -6.09 -14.29
CA PHE A 83 -0.71 -6.86 -14.41
C PHE A 83 -1.08 -8.35 -14.36
N GLY A 84 -1.02 -9.02 -15.51
CA GLY A 84 -1.59 -10.36 -15.65
C GLY A 84 -3.08 -10.37 -15.27
N GLU A 85 -3.45 -11.23 -14.33
CA GLU A 85 -4.83 -11.34 -13.83
C GLU A 85 -5.16 -10.37 -12.69
N LEU A 86 -4.16 -9.63 -12.16
CA LEU A 86 -4.39 -8.61 -11.16
C LEU A 86 -4.91 -7.33 -11.80
N ASN A 87 -6.03 -6.81 -11.32
CA ASN A 87 -6.68 -5.62 -11.86
C ASN A 87 -6.85 -4.54 -10.78
N GLY A 88 -6.69 -3.28 -11.16
CA GLY A 88 -6.92 -2.10 -10.35
C GLY A 88 -6.02 -2.00 -9.11
N ILE A 89 -6.16 -0.92 -8.37
CA ILE A 89 -5.53 -0.74 -7.06
C ILE A 89 -6.58 -1.05 -5.98
N ALA A 90 -6.31 -2.03 -5.11
CA ALA A 90 -7.14 -2.19 -3.93
C ALA A 90 -6.80 -1.10 -2.90
N PHE A 91 -7.78 -0.27 -2.56
CA PHE A 91 -7.66 0.82 -1.60
C PHE A 91 -8.74 0.73 -0.51
N ASN A 92 -8.33 0.85 0.75
CA ASN A 92 -9.22 0.72 1.89
C ASN A 92 -8.99 1.84 2.91
N LEU A 93 -10.05 2.54 3.28
CA LEU A 93 -10.09 3.42 4.45
C LEU A 93 -10.48 2.56 5.66
N GLY A 94 -9.48 2.12 6.42
CA GLY A 94 -9.68 1.11 7.46
C GLY A 94 -10.18 1.66 8.80
N ILE A 95 -9.72 2.86 9.20
CA ILE A 95 -10.08 3.50 10.46
C ILE A 95 -10.25 5.00 10.24
N VAL A 96 -11.34 5.56 10.75
CA VAL A 96 -11.59 7.02 10.76
C VAL A 96 -11.88 7.45 12.20
N GLU A 97 -11.17 8.48 12.67
CA GLU A 97 -11.33 9.04 14.00
C GLU A 97 -11.32 10.57 13.92
N GLY A 98 -12.15 11.24 14.74
CA GLY A 98 -12.14 12.71 14.83
C GLY A 98 -13.36 13.28 15.54
N GLY A 99 -13.20 14.53 16.02
CA GLY A 99 -14.25 15.27 16.73
C GLY A 99 -14.57 14.71 18.12
N ILE A 100 -15.41 15.46 18.85
CA ILE A 100 -15.81 15.12 20.23
C ILE A 100 -17.30 15.22 20.46
N LYS A 101 -17.99 16.18 19.82
CA LYS A 101 -19.43 16.43 19.95
C LYS A 101 -19.99 17.08 18.68
N PRO A 102 -21.28 16.88 18.34
CA PRO A 102 -21.88 17.44 17.13
C PRO A 102 -21.90 18.98 17.08
N ASN A 103 -21.90 19.65 18.21
CA ASN A 103 -21.90 21.11 18.29
C ASN A 103 -20.50 21.76 18.45
N ILE A 104 -19.43 20.98 18.25
CA ILE A 104 -18.04 21.46 18.31
C ILE A 104 -17.39 21.21 16.95
N ILE A 105 -16.73 22.25 16.42
CA ILE A 105 -15.88 22.14 15.23
C ILE A 105 -14.69 21.26 15.59
N ALA A 106 -14.45 20.20 14.80
CA ALA A 106 -13.33 19.30 15.05
C ALA A 106 -11.99 19.98 14.71
N ASP A 107 -11.11 20.04 15.69
CA ASP A 107 -9.74 20.53 15.56
C ASP A 107 -8.75 19.48 15.07
N HIS A 108 -9.09 18.19 15.22
CA HIS A 108 -8.28 17.08 14.74
C HIS A 108 -9.15 15.94 14.19
N ALA A 109 -8.68 15.35 13.11
CA ALA A 109 -9.22 14.10 12.56
C ALA A 109 -8.11 13.31 11.88
N LYS A 110 -8.23 11.99 11.83
CA LYS A 110 -7.29 11.13 11.13
C LYS A 110 -7.98 9.95 10.46
N VAL A 111 -7.38 9.49 9.38
CA VAL A 111 -7.77 8.26 8.69
C VAL A 111 -6.54 7.36 8.53
N LYS A 112 -6.70 6.07 8.87
CA LYS A 112 -5.72 5.03 8.53
C LYS A 112 -6.20 4.28 7.32
N PHE A 113 -5.34 4.15 6.34
CA PHE A 113 -5.65 3.50 5.08
C PHE A 113 -4.62 2.45 4.68
N GLY A 114 -5.04 1.55 3.81
CA GLY A 114 -4.20 0.57 3.16
C GLY A 114 -4.43 0.59 1.65
N MET A 115 -3.35 0.37 0.91
CA MET A 115 -3.36 0.29 -0.55
C MET A 115 -2.56 -0.93 -1.00
N ARG A 116 -3.00 -1.56 -2.09
CA ARG A 116 -2.35 -2.73 -2.69
C ARG A 116 -2.03 -2.45 -4.16
N PRO A 117 -0.88 -1.83 -4.45
CA PRO A 117 -0.45 -1.56 -5.81
C PRO A 117 -0.18 -2.83 -6.61
N LEU A 118 -0.25 -2.72 -7.92
CA LEU A 118 0.17 -3.75 -8.86
C LEU A 118 1.70 -3.76 -9.03
N PRO A 119 2.30 -4.86 -9.50
CA PRO A 119 3.68 -4.85 -9.98
C PRO A 119 3.92 -3.74 -11.01
N GLY A 120 5.09 -3.09 -10.95
CA GLY A 120 5.45 -2.01 -11.84
C GLY A 120 4.85 -0.63 -11.51
N GLN A 121 3.92 -0.52 -10.56
CA GLN A 121 3.42 0.77 -10.10
C GLN A 121 4.37 1.41 -9.09
N SER A 122 4.75 2.67 -9.33
CA SER A 122 5.60 3.43 -8.44
C SER A 122 4.84 3.87 -7.19
N PHE A 123 5.33 3.48 -6.02
CA PHE A 123 4.76 3.93 -4.74
C PHE A 123 4.85 5.43 -4.57
N ASP A 124 5.98 6.03 -4.95
CA ASP A 124 6.20 7.47 -4.79
C ASP A 124 5.25 8.27 -5.66
N GLU A 125 4.94 7.80 -6.86
CA GLU A 125 3.95 8.43 -7.74
C GLU A 125 2.54 8.33 -7.15
N LEU A 126 2.15 7.15 -6.68
CA LEU A 126 0.86 6.95 -6.03
C LEU A 126 0.74 7.81 -4.75
N LEU A 127 1.76 7.82 -3.90
CA LEU A 127 1.77 8.64 -2.69
C LEU A 127 1.75 10.14 -3.02
N LYS A 128 2.42 10.59 -4.08
CA LYS A 128 2.35 11.98 -4.54
C LYS A 128 0.92 12.37 -4.92
N ILE A 129 0.20 11.52 -5.66
CA ILE A 129 -1.19 11.78 -6.03
C ILE A 129 -2.08 11.95 -4.79
N PHE A 130 -1.88 11.13 -3.76
CA PHE A 130 -2.60 11.25 -2.49
C PHE A 130 -2.15 12.46 -1.66
N ASN A 131 -0.89 12.89 -1.77
CA ASN A 131 -0.32 13.99 -0.99
C ASN A 131 -0.53 15.37 -1.64
N THR A 132 -0.63 15.49 -2.97
CA THR A 132 -0.88 16.78 -3.66
C THR A 132 -2.21 17.41 -3.28
N GLU A 133 -3.10 16.64 -2.66
CA GLU A 133 -4.39 17.09 -2.17
C GLU A 133 -4.35 17.54 -0.69
N THR A 134 -3.18 17.52 -0.06
CA THR A 134 -3.01 18.04 1.30
C THR A 134 -2.91 19.56 1.24
N ILE A 135 -3.83 20.24 1.91
CA ILE A 135 -3.77 21.71 2.09
C ILE A 135 -2.54 22.00 2.94
N GLU A 136 -1.57 22.74 2.41
CA GLU A 136 -0.33 23.09 3.11
C GLU A 136 -0.61 23.59 4.53
N GLY A 137 0.08 23.00 5.52
CA GLY A 137 -0.01 23.36 6.93
C GLY A 137 -1.22 22.77 7.70
N ASN A 138 -2.20 22.16 7.02
CA ASN A 138 -3.43 21.66 7.65
C ASN A 138 -3.58 20.14 7.60
N SER A 139 -2.55 19.42 7.15
CA SER A 139 -2.56 17.95 7.15
C SER A 139 -1.14 17.39 7.24
N LYS A 140 -1.04 16.12 7.69
CA LYS A 140 0.23 15.41 7.83
C LYS A 140 0.06 13.96 7.42
N PHE A 141 0.91 13.49 6.50
CA PHE A 141 1.02 12.07 6.19
C PHE A 141 2.06 11.40 7.08
N ILE A 142 1.69 10.26 7.66
CA ILE A 142 2.56 9.40 8.46
C ILE A 142 2.61 8.05 7.77
N PRO A 143 3.75 7.68 7.14
CA PRO A 143 3.89 6.39 6.48
C PRO A 143 3.85 5.26 7.51
N GLY A 144 3.18 4.17 7.15
CA GLY A 144 3.20 2.92 7.88
C GLY A 144 4.13 1.90 7.23
N PHE A 145 3.64 0.68 7.01
CA PHE A 145 4.39 -0.34 6.29
C PHE A 145 4.25 -0.15 4.79
N ILE A 146 5.39 -0.10 4.10
CA ILE A 146 5.48 0.02 2.63
C ILE A 146 6.43 -1.06 2.14
N ALA A 147 5.97 -1.85 1.16
CA ALA A 147 6.78 -2.86 0.51
C ALA A 147 6.28 -3.13 -0.93
N PRO A 148 7.20 -3.51 -1.84
CA PRO A 148 6.89 -3.67 -3.25
C PRO A 148 5.97 -4.86 -3.54
N ALA A 149 5.42 -4.88 -4.75
CA ALA A 149 4.78 -6.05 -5.32
C ALA A 149 5.81 -7.11 -5.75
N LEU A 150 5.37 -8.31 -6.07
CA LEU A 150 6.17 -9.34 -6.73
C LEU A 150 5.69 -9.49 -8.18
N PRO A 151 6.56 -9.47 -9.18
CA PRO A 151 7.98 -9.14 -9.10
C PRO A 151 8.20 -7.66 -8.76
N ALA A 152 9.25 -7.36 -7.98
CA ALA A 152 9.67 -5.98 -7.67
C ALA A 152 10.80 -5.52 -8.60
N SER A 153 11.69 -6.43 -8.99
CA SER A 153 12.70 -6.27 -10.02
C SER A 153 12.77 -7.53 -10.88
N GLY A 154 13.36 -7.41 -12.05
CA GLY A 154 13.42 -8.49 -13.02
C GLY A 154 12.08 -8.72 -13.72
N SER A 155 11.91 -9.88 -14.32
CA SER A 155 10.70 -10.25 -15.05
C SER A 155 9.94 -11.37 -14.34
N ILE A 156 8.62 -11.45 -14.59
CA ILE A 156 7.83 -12.59 -14.12
C ILE A 156 8.35 -13.90 -14.71
N GLN A 157 8.87 -13.87 -15.94
CA GLN A 157 9.43 -15.02 -16.63
C GLN A 157 10.62 -15.63 -15.87
N ASP A 158 11.47 -14.81 -15.23
CA ASP A 158 12.60 -15.32 -14.44
C ASP A 158 12.11 -16.10 -13.20
N LEU A 159 10.97 -15.70 -12.63
CA LEU A 159 10.35 -16.38 -11.49
C LEU A 159 9.62 -17.66 -11.94
N GLU A 160 9.00 -17.64 -13.10
CA GLU A 160 8.37 -18.82 -13.71
C GLU A 160 9.42 -19.88 -14.07
N LEU A 161 10.61 -19.45 -14.60
CA LEU A 161 11.74 -20.33 -14.84
C LEU A 161 12.25 -20.97 -13.55
N LEU A 162 12.32 -20.23 -12.44
CA LEU A 162 12.70 -20.78 -11.15
C LEU A 162 11.70 -21.86 -10.67
N ALA A 163 10.42 -21.64 -10.86
CA ALA A 163 9.41 -22.64 -10.53
C ALA A 163 9.54 -23.90 -11.40
N ASP A 164 9.83 -23.75 -12.70
CA ASP A 164 10.06 -24.85 -13.63
C ASP A 164 11.32 -25.65 -13.27
N GLU A 165 12.45 -24.98 -12.98
CA GLU A 165 13.70 -25.58 -12.50
C GLU A 165 13.47 -26.44 -11.24
N LEU A 166 12.53 -26.03 -10.38
CA LEU A 166 12.15 -26.75 -9.17
C LEU A 166 11.06 -27.79 -9.37
N ASN A 167 10.53 -27.92 -10.58
CA ASN A 167 9.40 -28.80 -10.93
C ASN A 167 8.15 -28.52 -10.10
N ILE A 168 7.82 -27.22 -9.90
CA ILE A 168 6.66 -26.75 -9.17
C ILE A 168 5.67 -26.10 -10.13
N ASN A 169 4.39 -26.51 -10.07
CA ASN A 169 3.33 -25.94 -10.89
C ASN A 169 3.04 -24.48 -10.49
N LEU A 170 2.77 -23.63 -11.47
CA LEU A 170 2.41 -22.23 -11.26
C LEU A 170 0.98 -22.09 -10.73
N SER A 171 0.80 -21.15 -9.81
CA SER A 171 -0.49 -20.67 -9.32
C SER A 171 -0.93 -19.42 -10.07
N ALA A 172 -2.22 -19.10 -9.99
CA ALA A 172 -2.70 -17.75 -10.29
C ALA A 172 -2.07 -16.71 -9.32
N PRO A 173 -1.97 -15.44 -9.75
CA PRO A 173 -1.52 -14.35 -8.88
C PRO A 173 -2.37 -14.22 -7.62
N VAL A 174 -1.75 -13.76 -6.51
CA VAL A 174 -2.45 -13.57 -5.24
C VAL A 174 -2.55 -12.10 -4.84
N ASN A 175 -3.60 -11.76 -4.10
CA ASN A 175 -3.86 -10.38 -3.68
C ASN A 175 -3.18 -9.97 -2.37
N PHE A 176 -2.64 -10.92 -1.61
CA PHE A 176 -1.89 -10.63 -0.40
C PHE A 176 -0.40 -10.36 -0.72
N TRP A 177 0.29 -9.76 0.23
CA TRP A 177 1.71 -9.45 0.14
C TRP A 177 2.54 -10.47 0.91
N THR A 178 3.72 -10.80 0.40
CA THR A 178 4.71 -11.65 1.07
C THR A 178 6.11 -11.04 1.01
N GLU A 179 7.02 -11.55 1.83
CA GLU A 179 8.42 -11.12 1.87
C GLU A 179 9.23 -11.48 0.60
N ALA A 180 8.69 -12.34 -0.27
CA ALA A 180 9.32 -12.67 -1.56
C ALA A 180 9.61 -11.41 -2.39
N SER A 181 8.75 -10.38 -2.30
CA SER A 181 8.97 -9.12 -3.00
C SER A 181 10.19 -8.35 -2.50
N LEU A 182 10.58 -8.47 -1.23
CA LEU A 182 11.79 -7.83 -0.71
C LEU A 182 13.05 -8.47 -1.27
N PHE A 183 13.06 -9.79 -1.41
CA PHE A 183 14.14 -10.50 -2.09
C PHE A 183 14.19 -10.16 -3.59
N SER A 184 13.02 -10.09 -4.24
CA SER A 184 12.91 -9.66 -5.63
C SER A 184 13.43 -8.22 -5.82
N GLU A 185 13.12 -7.29 -4.92
CA GLU A 185 13.63 -5.90 -4.94
C GLU A 185 15.16 -5.86 -4.82
N ALA A 186 15.74 -6.79 -4.07
CA ALA A 186 17.18 -6.95 -3.93
C ALA A 186 17.86 -7.69 -5.11
N GLY A 187 17.09 -8.08 -6.13
CA GLY A 187 17.59 -8.71 -7.36
C GLY A 187 17.61 -10.24 -7.33
N TYR A 188 17.04 -10.88 -6.30
CA TYR A 188 16.97 -12.34 -6.25
C TYR A 188 15.72 -12.85 -6.99
N ARG A 189 15.87 -13.98 -7.72
CA ARG A 189 14.70 -14.74 -8.19
C ARG A 189 13.98 -15.30 -6.96
N SER A 190 12.73 -14.91 -6.73
CA SER A 190 12.00 -15.32 -5.53
C SER A 190 10.55 -15.69 -5.84
N ILE A 191 10.12 -16.82 -5.32
CA ILE A 191 8.75 -17.32 -5.44
C ILE A 191 8.14 -17.54 -4.07
N VAL A 192 6.83 -17.63 -4.02
CA VAL A 192 6.07 -18.02 -2.82
C VAL A 192 5.58 -19.46 -3.01
N TYR A 193 5.76 -20.33 -1.98
CA TYR A 193 5.38 -21.74 -2.06
C TYR A 193 4.96 -22.29 -0.70
#